data_89634a94c0548b16b450d9ecdf06ce8c
#
_entry.id   89634a94c0548b16b450d9ecdf06ce8c
#
_cell.length_a   1.000
_cell.length_b   1.000
_cell.length_c   1.000
_cell.angle_alpha   90.00
_cell.angle_beta   90.00
_cell.angle_gamma   90.00
#
_symmetry.space_group_name_H-M   'P 1'
#
loop_
_entity.id
_entity.type
_entity.pdbx_description
1 polymer ?
#
loop_
_entity_poly.entity_id
_entity_poly.type
_entity_poly.pdbx_seq_one_letter_code
_entity_poly.pdbx_strand_id
1 'polypeptide(L)'
;MCSNLAECFNLWILVERELPIYQLLDRLWTKTMVKYAARHRALEKWTTYLCPKVEKQLQKSIETGRHWDVNRSSDNLFEVLAEYSFAIDLHQHICSCRQWQIKGFPCAHAIAAILADHGDLYEYIEPYFTTDYYRSCYGIPIAPVLDIEKEAPEGLEDFKVKPPLTRKPPGRPRTKRIKSRGEEKKCYKCSRCGQGGQHNRTCNSQI
;
A
#
# COMPACT_ATOMS: atom_id res chain seq x y z
N MET A 1 0.19 0.66 -8.11
CA MET A 1 0.50 -0.02 -6.84
C MET A 1 -0.81 -0.33 -6.16
N CYS A 2 -1.21 -1.58 -6.10
CA CYS A 2 -2.33 -1.95 -5.26
C CYS A 2 -1.88 -1.83 -3.82
N SER A 3 -2.43 -0.88 -3.11
CA SER A 3 -2.37 -0.86 -1.66
C SER A 3 -3.22 -2.02 -1.14
N ASN A 4 -2.58 -3.11 -0.87
CA ASN A 4 -3.23 -4.35 -0.47
C ASN A 4 -3.52 -4.40 1.03
N LEU A 5 -3.87 -3.25 1.64
CA LEU A 5 -4.25 -3.20 3.06
C LEU A 5 -5.40 -4.15 3.37
N ALA A 6 -6.41 -4.18 2.48
CA ALA A 6 -7.55 -5.08 2.64
C ALA A 6 -7.15 -6.55 2.52
N GLU A 7 -6.27 -6.91 1.59
CA GLU A 7 -5.76 -8.27 1.45
C GLU A 7 -4.86 -8.65 2.63
N CYS A 8 -3.96 -7.77 3.07
CA CYS A 8 -3.15 -7.98 4.25
C CYS A 8 -4.02 -8.18 5.50
N PHE A 9 -5.07 -7.38 5.65
CA PHE A 9 -6.02 -7.55 6.76
C PHE A 9 -6.78 -8.88 6.64
N ASN A 10 -7.29 -9.20 5.47
CA ASN A 10 -7.98 -10.47 5.22
C ASN A 10 -7.10 -11.69 5.50
N LEU A 11 -5.82 -11.65 5.12
CA LEU A 11 -4.85 -12.69 5.45
C LEU A 11 -4.58 -12.76 6.96
N TRP A 12 -4.51 -11.61 7.62
CA TRP A 12 -4.26 -11.54 9.05
C TRP A 12 -5.39 -12.13 9.90
N ILE A 13 -6.64 -12.08 9.42
CA ILE A 13 -7.81 -12.62 10.10
C ILE A 13 -8.31 -13.95 9.48
N LEU A 14 -7.51 -14.59 8.63
CA LEU A 14 -7.96 -15.72 7.81
C LEU A 14 -8.53 -16.87 8.66
N VAL A 15 -7.87 -17.20 9.76
CA VAL A 15 -8.27 -18.28 10.68
C VAL A 15 -9.49 -17.86 11.49
N GLU A 16 -9.54 -16.62 11.93
CA GLU A 16 -10.60 -16.10 12.78
C GLU A 16 -11.92 -15.90 12.04
N ARG A 17 -11.89 -15.74 10.71
CA ARG A 17 -13.10 -15.56 9.89
C ARG A 17 -14.08 -16.72 9.93
N GLU A 18 -13.62 -17.91 10.31
CA GLU A 18 -14.45 -19.10 10.46
C GLU A 18 -15.15 -19.18 11.83
N LEU A 19 -14.77 -18.30 12.76
CA LEU A 19 -15.34 -18.26 14.09
C LEU A 19 -16.68 -17.51 14.12
N PRO A 20 -17.56 -17.80 15.09
CA PRO A 20 -18.71 -16.96 15.40
C PRO A 20 -18.29 -15.52 15.66
N ILE A 21 -19.17 -14.57 15.35
CA ILE A 21 -18.85 -13.13 15.39
C ILE A 21 -18.28 -12.69 16.76
N TYR A 22 -18.81 -13.23 17.84
CA TYR A 22 -18.33 -12.97 19.18
C TYR A 22 -16.85 -13.37 19.35
N GLN A 23 -16.52 -14.62 19.00
CA GLN A 23 -15.16 -15.14 19.11
C GLN A 23 -14.21 -14.44 18.11
N LEU A 24 -14.71 -14.10 16.92
CA LEU A 24 -13.96 -13.32 15.95
C LEU A 24 -13.53 -11.96 16.53
N LEU A 25 -14.47 -11.21 17.13
CA LEU A 25 -14.19 -9.93 17.74
C LEU A 25 -13.21 -10.03 18.90
N ASP A 26 -13.36 -11.02 19.76
CA ASP A 26 -12.45 -11.28 20.88
C ASP A 26 -11.02 -11.57 20.37
N ARG A 27 -10.89 -12.43 19.36
CA ARG A 27 -9.58 -12.74 18.77
C ARG A 27 -8.96 -11.52 18.09
N LEU A 28 -9.76 -10.70 17.39
CA LEU A 28 -9.28 -9.45 16.78
C LEU A 28 -8.78 -8.47 17.85
N TRP A 29 -9.52 -8.33 18.95
CA TRP A 29 -9.13 -7.51 20.09
C TRP A 29 -7.78 -7.95 20.65
N THR A 30 -7.67 -9.23 21.00
CA THR A 30 -6.44 -9.81 21.54
C THR A 30 -5.26 -9.66 20.59
N LYS A 31 -5.43 -9.96 19.29
CA LYS A 31 -4.39 -9.77 18.26
C LYS A 31 -3.95 -8.32 18.14
N THR A 32 -4.89 -7.39 18.22
CA THR A 32 -4.59 -5.96 18.15
C THR A 32 -3.82 -5.51 19.38
N MET A 33 -4.28 -5.89 20.58
CA MET A 33 -3.62 -5.62 21.86
C MET A 33 -2.15 -6.09 21.85
N VAL A 34 -1.92 -7.33 21.44
CA VAL A 34 -0.56 -7.90 21.35
C VAL A 34 0.31 -7.14 20.36
N LYS A 35 -0.24 -6.76 19.21
CA LYS A 35 0.49 -5.91 18.22
C LYS A 35 0.82 -4.53 18.78
N TYR A 36 -0.09 -3.89 19.49
CA TYR A 36 0.15 -2.60 20.12
C TYR A 36 1.28 -2.69 21.14
N ALA A 37 1.21 -3.67 22.05
CA ALA A 37 2.25 -3.91 23.04
C ALA A 37 3.63 -4.20 22.41
N ALA A 38 3.66 -4.95 21.31
CA ALA A 38 4.90 -5.23 20.59
C ALA A 38 5.49 -3.97 19.93
N ARG A 39 4.64 -3.10 19.36
CA ARG A 39 5.07 -1.83 18.75
C ARG A 39 5.52 -0.83 19.81
N HIS A 40 4.82 -0.76 20.95
CA HIS A 40 5.24 0.06 22.09
C HIS A 40 6.63 -0.35 22.59
N ARG A 41 6.88 -1.64 22.82
CA ARG A 41 8.20 -2.16 23.21
C ARG A 41 9.30 -1.89 22.18
N ALA A 42 8.94 -1.90 20.87
CA ALA A 42 9.90 -1.57 19.83
C ALA A 42 10.37 -0.11 19.90
N LEU A 43 9.48 0.80 20.32
CA LEU A 43 9.78 2.23 20.48
C LEU A 43 10.85 2.52 21.53
N GLU A 44 10.95 1.71 22.58
CA GLU A 44 11.97 1.87 23.63
C GLU A 44 13.39 1.78 23.08
N LYS A 45 13.54 1.08 21.95
CA LYS A 45 14.82 0.87 21.27
C LYS A 45 15.14 1.94 20.21
N TRP A 46 14.18 2.82 19.92
CA TRP A 46 14.37 3.81 18.85
C TRP A 46 14.90 5.12 19.40
N THR A 47 16.08 5.49 18.92
CA THR A 47 16.79 6.71 19.31
C THR A 47 16.84 7.73 18.17
N THR A 48 16.42 7.35 16.96
CA THR A 48 16.45 8.21 15.78
C THR A 48 15.24 9.13 15.74
N TYR A 49 15.40 10.30 15.15
CA TYR A 49 14.29 11.25 14.92
C TYR A 49 13.18 10.64 14.05
N LEU A 50 13.56 10.03 12.95
CA LEU A 50 12.62 9.28 12.09
C LEU A 50 12.52 7.83 12.54
N CYS A 51 11.39 7.18 12.19
CA CYS A 51 11.25 5.74 12.34
C CYS A 51 12.40 5.01 11.64
N PRO A 52 13.01 3.94 12.22
CA PRO A 52 14.25 3.35 11.72
C PRO A 52 14.21 2.87 10.26
N LYS A 53 13.04 2.46 9.76
CA LYS A 53 12.87 2.12 8.34
C LYS A 53 12.94 3.35 7.44
N VAL A 54 12.38 4.46 7.89
CA VAL A 54 12.35 5.72 7.16
C VAL A 54 13.75 6.33 7.15
N GLU A 55 14.45 6.27 8.29
CA GLU A 55 15.84 6.71 8.39
C GLU A 55 16.75 5.97 7.38
N LYS A 56 16.63 4.64 7.31
CA LYS A 56 17.34 3.84 6.31
C LYS A 56 16.98 4.21 4.88
N GLN A 57 15.71 4.53 4.63
CA GLN A 57 15.26 4.98 3.32
C GLN A 57 15.83 6.36 2.97
N LEU A 58 15.91 7.27 3.94
CA LEU A 58 16.51 8.58 3.79
C LEU A 58 17.98 8.44 3.39
N GLN A 59 18.76 7.67 4.16
CA GLN A 59 20.17 7.42 3.88
C GLN A 59 20.40 6.84 2.48
N LYS A 60 19.58 5.85 2.09
CA LYS A 60 19.64 5.28 0.74
C LYS A 60 19.35 6.32 -0.35
N SER A 61 18.38 7.20 -0.11
CA SER A 61 18.02 8.24 -1.07
C SER A 61 19.10 9.34 -1.15
N ILE A 62 19.78 9.66 -0.05
CA ILE A 62 20.94 10.55 -0.02
C ILE A 62 22.07 9.96 -0.85
N GLU A 63 22.41 8.69 -0.64
CA GLU A 63 23.46 8.01 -1.40
C GLU A 63 23.15 7.98 -2.91
N THR A 64 21.88 7.79 -3.27
CA THR A 64 21.46 7.79 -4.67
C THR A 64 21.57 9.18 -5.29
N GLY A 65 21.15 10.23 -4.58
CA GLY A 65 21.10 11.60 -5.11
C GLY A 65 22.44 12.36 -5.09
N ARG A 66 23.38 11.94 -4.24
CA ARG A 66 24.66 12.68 -4.03
C ARG A 66 25.56 12.84 -5.26
N HIS A 67 25.33 12.05 -6.29
CA HIS A 67 26.13 12.05 -7.52
C HIS A 67 25.47 12.81 -8.67
N TRP A 68 24.30 13.34 -8.46
CA TRP A 68 23.55 14.05 -9.51
C TRP A 68 23.90 15.53 -9.52
N ASP A 69 23.98 16.11 -10.72
CA ASP A 69 24.17 17.53 -10.88
C ASP A 69 22.85 18.26 -10.61
N VAL A 70 22.92 19.35 -9.86
CA VAL A 70 21.78 20.17 -9.47
C VAL A 70 21.97 21.58 -9.97
N ASN A 71 21.04 22.04 -10.79
CA ASN A 71 21.00 23.40 -11.32
C ASN A 71 19.90 24.19 -10.60
N ARG A 72 20.26 25.34 -10.05
CA ARG A 72 19.30 26.26 -9.42
C ARG A 72 18.68 27.16 -10.50
N SER A 73 17.34 27.19 -10.58
CA SER A 73 16.59 28.07 -11.49
C SER A 73 16.11 29.33 -10.75
N SER A 74 15.63 29.19 -9.51
CA SER A 74 15.21 30.28 -8.63
C SER A 74 15.37 29.87 -7.17
N ASP A 75 14.90 30.69 -6.22
CA ASP A 75 15.04 30.42 -4.79
C ASP A 75 14.48 29.05 -4.35
N ASN A 76 13.40 28.59 -5.00
CA ASN A 76 12.75 27.33 -4.64
C ASN A 76 12.71 26.32 -5.79
N LEU A 77 13.15 26.71 -7.01
CA LEU A 77 13.06 25.85 -8.18
C LEU A 77 14.44 25.34 -8.60
N PHE A 78 14.52 24.02 -8.73
CA PHE A 78 15.74 23.29 -9.06
C PHE A 78 15.50 22.31 -10.20
N GLU A 79 16.54 22.09 -10.99
CA GLU A 79 16.63 21.01 -11.96
C GLU A 79 17.68 20.02 -11.48
N VAL A 80 17.33 18.75 -11.42
CA VAL A 80 18.23 17.66 -11.06
C VAL A 80 18.45 16.77 -12.27
N LEU A 81 19.70 16.63 -12.68
CA LEU A 81 20.13 15.80 -13.79
C LEU A 81 20.51 14.41 -13.28
N ALA A 82 19.57 13.47 -13.41
CA ALA A 82 19.78 12.04 -13.14
C ALA A 82 19.85 11.28 -14.48
N GLU A 83 19.11 10.16 -14.64
CA GLU A 83 18.93 9.55 -15.97
C GLU A 83 18.15 10.47 -16.94
N TYR A 84 17.26 11.27 -16.38
CA TYR A 84 16.48 12.32 -17.05
C TYR A 84 16.59 13.59 -16.21
N SER A 85 16.18 14.72 -16.79
CA SER A 85 16.03 15.97 -16.06
C SER A 85 14.73 15.96 -15.25
N PHE A 86 14.81 16.35 -13.98
CA PHE A 86 13.67 16.47 -13.06
C PHE A 86 13.57 17.88 -12.51
N ALA A 87 12.36 18.46 -12.57
CA ALA A 87 12.07 19.73 -11.94
C ALA A 87 11.57 19.52 -10.52
N ILE A 88 12.12 20.30 -9.58
CA ILE A 88 11.80 20.24 -8.15
C ILE A 88 11.38 21.63 -7.68
N ASP A 89 10.25 21.72 -6.97
CA ASP A 89 9.81 22.89 -6.22
C ASP A 89 9.85 22.56 -4.73
N LEU A 90 10.80 23.18 -4.02
CA LEU A 90 11.00 22.94 -2.60
C LEU A 90 9.88 23.56 -1.76
N HIS A 91 9.36 24.72 -2.15
CA HIS A 91 8.29 25.39 -1.43
C HIS A 91 6.96 24.62 -1.48
N GLN A 92 6.64 24.06 -2.65
CA GLN A 92 5.42 23.28 -2.83
C GLN A 92 5.58 21.79 -2.51
N HIS A 93 6.77 21.31 -2.17
CA HIS A 93 7.10 19.90 -1.97
C HIS A 93 6.77 19.03 -3.20
N ILE A 94 7.11 19.52 -4.37
CA ILE A 94 6.80 18.89 -5.66
C ILE A 94 8.08 18.44 -6.36
N CYS A 95 8.03 17.23 -6.92
CA CYS A 95 9.01 16.75 -7.90
C CYS A 95 8.27 16.21 -9.11
N SER A 96 8.79 16.47 -10.32
CA SER A 96 8.19 15.97 -11.57
C SER A 96 8.10 14.45 -11.64
N CYS A 97 8.88 13.68 -10.84
CA CYS A 97 8.73 12.23 -10.68
C CYS A 97 7.51 11.83 -9.85
N ARG A 98 6.81 12.76 -9.21
CA ARG A 98 5.61 12.61 -8.36
C ARG A 98 5.76 11.70 -7.12
N GLN A 99 6.94 11.13 -6.88
CA GLN A 99 7.14 10.24 -5.73
C GLN A 99 7.02 10.98 -4.40
N TRP A 100 7.45 12.25 -4.33
CA TRP A 100 7.35 13.06 -3.13
C TRP A 100 5.88 13.29 -2.75
N GLN A 101 5.07 13.78 -3.68
CA GLN A 101 3.65 14.06 -3.46
C GLN A 101 2.84 12.80 -3.07
N ILE A 102 3.19 11.65 -3.69
CA ILE A 102 2.50 10.39 -3.42
C ILE A 102 2.86 9.82 -2.04
N LYS A 103 4.12 9.96 -1.63
CA LYS A 103 4.62 9.34 -0.39
C LYS A 103 4.60 10.28 0.82
N GLY A 104 4.54 11.60 0.61
CA GLY A 104 4.79 12.60 1.66
C GLY A 104 6.23 12.56 2.19
N PHE A 105 7.14 11.99 1.41
CA PHE A 105 8.55 11.82 1.75
C PHE A 105 9.40 12.21 0.54
N PRO A 106 10.46 13.05 0.72
CA PRO A 106 11.28 13.51 -0.38
C PRO A 106 11.88 12.34 -1.17
N CYS A 107 11.72 12.38 -2.49
CA CYS A 107 12.40 11.43 -3.38
C CYS A 107 13.90 11.78 -3.48
N ALA A 108 14.70 10.90 -4.04
CA ALA A 108 16.14 11.15 -4.18
C ALA A 108 16.46 12.45 -4.96
N HIS A 109 15.63 12.83 -5.96
CA HIS A 109 15.79 14.10 -6.68
C HIS A 109 15.55 15.31 -5.77
N ALA A 110 14.48 15.27 -4.96
CA ALA A 110 14.20 16.35 -4.01
C ALA A 110 15.30 16.45 -2.95
N ILE A 111 15.79 15.31 -2.45
CA ILE A 111 16.91 15.27 -1.49
C ILE A 111 18.16 15.89 -2.09
N ALA A 112 18.51 15.60 -3.35
CA ALA A 112 19.64 16.20 -4.01
C ALA A 112 19.50 17.74 -4.10
N ALA A 113 18.30 18.24 -4.42
CA ALA A 113 18.02 19.68 -4.46
C ALA A 113 18.09 20.33 -3.09
N ILE A 114 17.53 19.70 -2.02
CA ILE A 114 17.59 20.22 -0.66
C ILE A 114 19.03 20.29 -0.17
N LEU A 115 19.85 19.28 -0.42
CA LEU A 115 21.26 19.26 -0.04
C LEU A 115 22.08 20.33 -0.80
N ALA A 116 21.76 20.57 -2.07
CA ALA A 116 22.40 21.61 -2.86
C ALA A 116 22.04 23.02 -2.35
N ASP A 117 20.85 23.18 -1.78
CA ASP A 117 20.41 24.42 -1.13
C ASP A 117 20.87 24.55 0.34
N HIS A 118 21.63 23.60 0.84
CA HIS A 118 22.04 23.51 2.25
C HIS A 118 20.88 23.46 3.26
N GLY A 119 19.69 23.01 2.81
CA GLY A 119 18.51 22.86 3.65
C GLY A 119 18.58 21.65 4.59
N ASP A 120 17.79 21.71 5.67
CA ASP A 120 17.62 20.57 6.56
C ASP A 120 16.60 19.59 5.97
N LEU A 121 17.03 18.37 5.68
CA LEU A 121 16.19 17.31 5.13
C LEU A 121 14.97 16.98 6.00
N TYR A 122 15.11 17.13 7.32
CA TYR A 122 14.06 16.78 8.26
C TYR A 122 12.86 17.73 8.22
N GLU A 123 13.06 18.99 7.83
CA GLU A 123 11.97 19.97 7.66
C GLU A 123 11.04 19.62 6.50
N TYR A 124 11.54 18.89 5.52
CA TYR A 124 10.78 18.49 4.32
C TYR A 124 10.09 17.13 4.47
N ILE A 125 10.18 16.50 5.64
CA ILE A 125 9.59 15.19 5.92
C ILE A 125 8.36 15.37 6.79
N GLU A 126 7.24 14.79 6.34
CA GLU A 126 5.98 14.86 7.05
C GLU A 126 6.09 14.28 8.49
N PRO A 127 5.47 14.93 9.50
CA PRO A 127 5.60 14.54 10.91
C PRO A 127 5.20 13.09 11.22
N TYR A 128 4.30 12.49 10.44
CA TYR A 128 3.86 11.11 10.67
C TYR A 128 4.94 10.06 10.41
N PHE A 129 6.11 10.44 9.87
CA PHE A 129 7.28 9.58 9.76
C PHE A 129 8.20 9.63 10.98
N THR A 130 7.95 10.54 11.92
CA THR A 130 8.79 10.71 13.12
C THR A 130 8.52 9.61 14.16
N THR A 131 9.55 9.34 14.95
CA THR A 131 9.44 8.43 16.10
C THR A 131 8.44 8.94 17.13
N ASP A 132 8.35 10.26 17.34
CA ASP A 132 7.42 10.85 18.31
C ASP A 132 5.97 10.72 17.88
N TYR A 133 5.68 10.90 16.58
CA TYR A 133 4.34 10.65 16.06
C TYR A 133 3.95 9.17 16.21
N TYR A 134 4.88 8.27 15.91
CA TYR A 134 4.65 6.84 16.11
C TYR A 134 4.42 6.52 17.59
N ARG A 135 5.17 7.17 18.49
CA ARG A 135 5.00 7.04 19.94
C ARG A 135 3.63 7.51 20.40
N SER A 136 3.14 8.63 19.87
CA SER A 136 1.78 9.12 20.19
C SER A 136 0.70 8.13 19.74
N CYS A 137 0.86 7.47 18.59
CA CYS A 137 -0.08 6.47 18.09
C CYS A 137 -0.15 5.21 18.95
N TYR A 138 0.96 4.79 19.56
CA TYR A 138 1.06 3.54 20.33
C TYR A 138 1.29 3.76 21.83
N GLY A 139 1.19 5.00 22.31
CA GLY A 139 1.42 5.36 23.72
C GLY A 139 0.31 4.88 24.66
N ILE A 140 -0.93 4.75 24.15
CA ILE A 140 -2.07 4.32 24.94
C ILE A 140 -2.22 2.80 24.78
N PRO A 141 -2.08 2.00 25.87
CA PRO A 141 -2.25 0.56 25.80
C PRO A 141 -3.71 0.18 25.56
N ILE A 142 -3.94 -0.89 24.83
CA ILE A 142 -5.26 -1.51 24.73
C ILE A 142 -5.43 -2.46 25.91
N ALA A 143 -6.46 -2.21 26.73
CA ALA A 143 -6.75 -3.04 27.89
C ALA A 143 -7.29 -4.43 27.47
N PRO A 144 -6.95 -5.50 28.19
CA PRO A 144 -7.58 -6.79 27.98
C PRO A 144 -9.06 -6.75 28.41
N VAL A 145 -9.91 -7.45 27.67
CA VAL A 145 -11.29 -7.71 28.09
C VAL A 145 -11.30 -9.00 28.89
N LEU A 146 -11.76 -8.93 30.14
CA LEU A 146 -11.78 -10.07 31.04
C LEU A 146 -12.89 -11.06 30.65
N ASP A 147 -12.66 -12.36 30.88
CA ASP A 147 -13.63 -13.41 30.57
C ASP A 147 -14.93 -13.27 31.35
N ILE A 148 -14.88 -12.69 32.56
CA ILE A 148 -16.04 -12.37 33.39
C ILE A 148 -16.98 -11.36 32.71
N GLU A 149 -16.44 -10.48 31.88
CA GLU A 149 -17.19 -9.48 31.11
C GLU A 149 -17.69 -10.03 29.77
N LYS A 150 -17.22 -11.21 29.39
CA LYS A 150 -17.58 -11.90 28.15
C LYS A 150 -18.67 -12.92 28.45
N GLU A 151 -19.91 -12.50 28.54
CA GLU A 151 -21.02 -13.43 28.55
C GLU A 151 -21.06 -14.20 27.23
N ALA A 152 -20.49 -15.40 27.22
CA ALA A 152 -20.65 -16.32 26.11
C ALA A 152 -22.07 -16.88 26.12
N PRO A 153 -22.86 -16.75 25.05
CA PRO A 153 -24.11 -17.46 24.94
C PRO A 153 -23.85 -18.95 25.07
N GLU A 154 -24.53 -19.60 25.99
CA GLU A 154 -24.43 -21.04 26.23
C GLU A 154 -24.64 -21.79 24.91
N GLY A 155 -23.74 -22.72 24.60
CA GLY A 155 -23.85 -23.58 23.42
C GLY A 155 -23.14 -23.10 22.15
N LEU A 156 -22.37 -22.01 22.15
CA LEU A 156 -21.65 -21.50 20.96
C LEU A 156 -20.21 -22.01 20.82
N GLU A 157 -19.71 -22.83 21.76
CA GLU A 157 -18.29 -23.21 21.79
C GLU A 157 -17.82 -23.99 20.56
N ASP A 158 -18.72 -24.71 19.88
CA ASP A 158 -18.41 -25.53 18.69
C ASP A 158 -19.05 -25.04 17.38
N PHE A 159 -19.67 -23.86 17.38
CA PHE A 159 -20.38 -23.38 16.20
C PHE A 159 -19.44 -22.70 15.21
N LYS A 160 -18.95 -23.46 14.23
CA LYS A 160 -18.25 -22.88 13.07
C LYS A 160 -19.26 -22.32 12.08
N VAL A 161 -19.13 -21.02 11.78
CA VAL A 161 -19.93 -20.37 10.75
C VAL A 161 -19.55 -20.96 9.40
N LYS A 162 -20.46 -21.69 8.79
CA LYS A 162 -20.29 -22.16 7.41
C LYS A 162 -20.40 -20.98 6.44
N PRO A 163 -19.53 -20.91 5.44
CA PRO A 163 -19.70 -19.90 4.40
C PRO A 163 -21.07 -20.04 3.73
N PRO A 164 -21.70 -18.94 3.30
CA PRO A 164 -23.01 -19.00 2.65
C PRO A 164 -22.96 -19.94 1.45
N LEU A 165 -24.00 -20.76 1.28
CA LEU A 165 -24.16 -21.63 0.13
C LEU A 165 -24.32 -20.75 -1.13
N THR A 166 -23.22 -20.47 -1.79
CA THR A 166 -23.22 -19.73 -3.05
C THR A 166 -23.46 -20.71 -4.19
N ARG A 167 -24.43 -20.41 -5.07
CA ARG A 167 -24.70 -21.23 -6.27
C ARG A 167 -23.51 -21.30 -7.23
N LYS A 168 -22.56 -20.39 -7.10
CA LYS A 168 -21.30 -20.38 -7.86
C LYS A 168 -20.15 -20.21 -6.88
N PRO A 169 -19.19 -21.16 -6.83
CA PRO A 169 -17.98 -20.96 -6.06
C PRO A 169 -17.28 -19.68 -6.56
N PRO A 170 -16.61 -18.91 -5.68
CA PRO A 170 -15.82 -17.76 -6.11
C PRO A 170 -14.77 -18.26 -7.12
N GLY A 171 -15.02 -18.00 -8.39
CA GLY A 171 -14.10 -18.33 -9.46
C GLY A 171 -13.04 -17.26 -9.62
N ARG A 172 -11.94 -17.62 -10.30
CA ARG A 172 -10.93 -16.64 -10.71
C ARG A 172 -11.61 -15.45 -11.37
N PRO A 173 -11.29 -14.20 -10.99
CA PRO A 173 -11.82 -13.00 -11.63
C PRO A 173 -11.66 -13.10 -13.14
N ARG A 174 -12.67 -12.64 -13.89
CA ARG A 174 -12.61 -12.68 -15.36
C ARG A 174 -11.36 -11.96 -15.84
N THR A 175 -10.48 -12.67 -16.52
CA THR A 175 -9.23 -12.11 -17.09
C THR A 175 -9.50 -11.23 -18.31
N LYS A 176 -10.72 -11.30 -18.88
CA LYS A 176 -11.11 -10.48 -20.02
C LYS A 176 -11.79 -9.19 -19.53
N ARG A 177 -11.25 -8.06 -19.98
CA ARG A 177 -11.85 -6.74 -19.77
C ARG A 177 -13.32 -6.72 -20.22
N ILE A 178 -14.19 -6.22 -19.36
CA ILE A 178 -15.57 -5.90 -19.75
C ILE A 178 -15.52 -4.62 -20.57
N LYS A 179 -15.97 -4.67 -21.82
CA LYS A 179 -16.00 -3.51 -22.69
C LYS A 179 -17.04 -2.50 -22.20
N SER A 180 -16.70 -1.21 -22.29
CA SER A 180 -17.61 -0.12 -21.96
C SER A 180 -18.73 0.02 -23.01
N ARG A 181 -19.86 0.68 -22.64
CA ARG A 181 -20.92 1.02 -23.59
C ARG A 181 -20.32 1.88 -24.72
N GLY A 182 -20.49 1.41 -25.99
CA GLY A 182 -19.96 2.10 -27.17
C GLY A 182 -18.61 1.61 -27.67
N GLU A 183 -17.93 0.70 -26.96
CA GLU A 183 -16.67 0.12 -27.43
C GLU A 183 -16.94 -0.94 -28.52
N GLU A 184 -16.45 -0.70 -29.77
CA GLU A 184 -16.62 -1.62 -30.88
C GLU A 184 -16.02 -3.00 -30.59
N LYS A 185 -16.76 -4.04 -30.97
CA LYS A 185 -16.26 -5.41 -30.91
C LYS A 185 -15.29 -5.62 -32.07
N LYS A 186 -14.02 -5.90 -31.79
CA LYS A 186 -13.09 -6.36 -32.81
C LYS A 186 -13.63 -7.65 -33.43
N CYS A 187 -14.05 -7.60 -34.69
CA CYS A 187 -14.39 -8.81 -35.45
C CYS A 187 -13.10 -9.54 -35.81
N TYR A 188 -12.96 -10.74 -35.28
CA TYR A 188 -11.86 -11.62 -35.67
C TYR A 188 -12.16 -12.20 -37.04
N LYS A 189 -11.19 -12.15 -37.94
CA LYS A 189 -11.24 -12.83 -39.23
C LYS A 189 -10.76 -14.27 -39.10
N CYS A 190 -11.49 -15.20 -39.70
CA CYS A 190 -11.08 -16.61 -39.72
C CYS A 190 -9.77 -16.76 -40.50
N SER A 191 -8.75 -17.38 -39.90
CA SER A 191 -7.47 -17.61 -40.57
C SER A 191 -7.53 -18.58 -41.75
N ARG A 192 -8.66 -19.31 -41.92
CA ARG A 192 -8.85 -20.28 -43.02
C ARG A 192 -9.60 -19.67 -44.24
N CYS A 193 -10.66 -18.90 -44.01
CA CYS A 193 -11.49 -18.35 -45.09
C CYS A 193 -11.49 -16.81 -45.13
N GLY A 194 -10.86 -16.10 -44.21
CA GLY A 194 -10.84 -14.65 -44.16
C GLY A 194 -12.12 -13.96 -43.71
N GLN A 195 -13.21 -14.68 -43.55
CA GLN A 195 -14.52 -14.11 -43.15
C GLN A 195 -14.56 -13.76 -41.66
N GLY A 196 -15.25 -12.66 -41.31
CA GLY A 196 -15.42 -12.21 -39.93
C GLY A 196 -16.47 -13.04 -39.17
N GLY A 197 -16.28 -13.12 -37.85
CA GLY A 197 -17.29 -13.71 -36.94
C GLY A 197 -17.13 -15.21 -36.65
N GLN A 198 -16.22 -15.92 -37.28
CA GLN A 198 -15.97 -17.34 -37.01
C GLN A 198 -14.49 -17.63 -36.78
N HIS A 199 -14.21 -18.69 -36.03
CA HIS A 199 -12.86 -19.18 -35.78
C HIS A 199 -12.51 -20.35 -36.74
N ASN A 200 -11.22 -20.61 -36.94
CA ASN A 200 -10.72 -21.72 -37.74
C ASN A 200 -11.37 -23.08 -37.37
N ARG A 201 -11.64 -23.30 -36.07
CA ARG A 201 -12.27 -24.55 -35.55
C ARG A 201 -13.76 -24.66 -35.87
N THR A 202 -14.45 -23.58 -36.17
CA THR A 202 -15.89 -23.53 -36.49
C THR A 202 -16.15 -23.11 -37.94
N CYS A 203 -15.12 -23.10 -38.75
CA CYS A 203 -15.21 -22.71 -40.16
C CYS A 203 -15.72 -23.87 -41.03
N ASN A 204 -16.88 -23.72 -41.64
CA ASN A 204 -17.50 -24.70 -42.54
C ASN A 204 -17.21 -24.44 -44.01
N SER A 205 -16.32 -23.52 -44.37
CA SER A 205 -15.96 -23.28 -45.76
C SER A 205 -15.19 -24.47 -46.33
N GLN A 206 -15.71 -25.06 -47.38
CA GLN A 206 -14.99 -26.00 -48.24
C GLN A 206 -13.94 -25.21 -49.03
N ILE A 207 -12.70 -25.65 -48.98
CA ILE A 207 -11.62 -25.17 -49.84
C ILE A 207 -11.61 -25.96 -51.08
#